data_fc3d397fc08e7e697d4cc2b7cda28469
#
_entry.id   fc3d397fc08e7e697d4cc2b7cda28469
#
_cell.length_a   1.000
_cell.length_b   1.000
_cell.length_c   1.000
_cell.angle_alpha   90.00
_cell.angle_beta   90.00
_cell.angle_gamma   90.00
#
_symmetry.space_group_name_H-M   'P 1'
#
loop_
_entity.id
_entity.type
_entity.pdbx_description
1 polymer ?
#
loop_
_entity_poly.entity_id
_entity_poly.type
_entity_poly.pdbx_seq_one_letter_code
_entity_poly.pdbx_strand_id
1 'polypeptide(L)'
;FHVGGVAGGTAVETNVVSKYEGRLEIDELRTVKGKNAMGEAIDIVISRQSEFRIVDPKTEIVLYTHNLPYGATLFMADGAEVKKGDMICEWDPYNAVIISEYEGRAVYENIIEGVTYRDERDEQTGLSEKVVTESKDKTKNPVIKIVNKEGEEVKQYNLPVSAHVVVKDNAKIKAGDILIKIPRAVGKSGGDITGGLPRVTELFEARNPSNPAIVSEIDGEVSFGKIKRGNREIIITSKQGDMKRYLVPLSRQIIVQENDYVKAGSPLSDGAITPSDILNILGPTKVQEYIVNEVQ
;
A
#
# COMPACT_ATOMS: atom_id res chain seq x y z
N PHE A 1 27.51 -23.02 0.29
CA PHE A 1 26.31 -22.66 1.05
C PHE A 1 25.15 -23.50 0.55
N HIS A 2 24.79 -24.54 1.27
CA HIS A 2 23.59 -25.31 1.01
C HIS A 2 22.42 -24.58 1.61
N VAL A 3 21.53 -24.06 0.78
CA VAL A 3 20.19 -23.63 1.19
C VAL A 3 19.37 -24.91 1.34
N GLY A 4 19.46 -25.52 2.47
CA GLY A 4 18.74 -26.73 2.84
C GLY A 4 18.34 -26.63 4.30
N GLY A 5 17.39 -25.81 4.58
CA GLY A 5 16.68 -25.75 5.84
C GLY A 5 15.39 -25.00 5.57
N VAL A 6 14.29 -25.75 5.55
CA VAL A 6 12.98 -25.14 5.74
C VAL A 6 13.05 -24.53 7.14
N ALA A 7 13.37 -23.25 7.25
CA ALA A 7 13.13 -22.49 8.46
C ALA A 7 11.67 -22.72 8.77
N GLY A 8 11.39 -23.25 9.95
CA GLY A 8 10.02 -23.46 10.42
C GLY A 8 9.27 -22.17 10.20
N GLY A 9 8.11 -22.25 9.52
CA GLY A 9 7.37 -21.10 9.07
C GLY A 9 7.17 -20.15 10.23
N THR A 10 7.76 -18.97 10.13
CA THR A 10 7.36 -17.83 10.95
C THR A 10 5.89 -17.65 10.69
N ALA A 11 5.06 -17.81 11.72
CA ALA A 11 3.64 -17.57 11.62
C ALA A 11 3.48 -16.15 11.08
N VAL A 12 2.82 -16.02 9.92
CA VAL A 12 2.60 -14.71 9.30
C VAL A 12 1.75 -13.89 10.26
N GLU A 13 2.24 -12.73 10.68
CA GLU A 13 1.49 -11.85 11.56
C GLU A 13 0.22 -11.39 10.86
N THR A 14 -0.92 -11.58 11.51
CA THR A 14 -2.25 -11.19 11.03
C THR A 14 -2.91 -10.14 11.92
N ASN A 15 -2.39 -9.98 13.13
CA ASN A 15 -2.93 -9.06 14.13
C ASN A 15 -1.83 -8.59 15.09
N VAL A 16 -2.12 -7.52 15.80
CA VAL A 16 -1.30 -7.07 16.93
C VAL A 16 -2.13 -7.09 18.21
N VAL A 17 -1.64 -7.88 19.16
CA VAL A 17 -2.16 -7.96 20.53
C VAL A 17 -1.16 -7.28 21.45
N SER A 18 -1.62 -6.37 22.28
CA SER A 18 -0.73 -5.63 23.17
C SER A 18 -0.06 -6.54 24.21
N LYS A 19 1.25 -6.38 24.35
CA LYS A 19 2.07 -6.99 25.43
C LYS A 19 2.28 -6.05 26.60
N TYR A 20 1.92 -4.78 26.44
CA TYR A 20 2.15 -3.69 27.37
C TYR A 20 0.85 -3.00 27.76
N GLU A 21 0.87 -2.33 28.90
CA GLU A 21 -0.20 -1.44 29.36
C GLU A 21 0.24 0.00 29.13
N GLY A 22 -0.66 0.84 28.60
CA GLY A 22 -0.32 2.22 28.30
C GLY A 22 -1.40 2.95 27.52
N ARG A 23 -1.05 4.13 27.02
CA ARG A 23 -1.89 4.92 26.13
C ARG A 23 -1.49 4.63 24.69
N LEU A 24 -2.48 4.37 23.85
CA LEU A 24 -2.29 4.20 22.41
C LEU A 24 -2.19 5.58 21.74
N GLU A 25 -1.16 5.80 20.98
CA GLU A 25 -0.99 6.98 20.12
C GLU A 25 -0.79 6.52 18.69
N ILE A 26 -1.56 7.10 17.77
CA ILE A 26 -1.53 6.72 16.35
C ILE A 26 -1.21 7.95 15.50
N ASP A 27 -0.09 7.89 14.80
CA ASP A 27 0.33 8.95 13.90
C ASP A 27 -0.33 8.80 12.52
N GLU A 28 -0.72 9.93 11.91
CA GLU A 28 -1.27 10.05 10.55
C GLU A 28 -2.46 9.10 10.29
N LEU A 29 -3.31 8.89 11.30
CA LEU A 29 -4.45 8.00 11.20
C LEU A 29 -5.55 8.59 10.30
N ARG A 30 -5.92 7.83 9.29
CA ARG A 30 -7.16 8.03 8.50
C ARG A 30 -7.92 6.72 8.47
N THR A 31 -9.17 6.74 8.85
CA THR A 31 -10.06 5.58 8.85
C THR A 31 -11.34 5.86 8.08
N VAL A 32 -11.96 4.79 7.64
CA VAL A 32 -13.32 4.79 7.08
C VAL A 32 -14.17 3.77 7.84
N LYS A 33 -15.44 4.11 8.05
CA LYS A 33 -16.39 3.19 8.67
C LYS A 33 -16.80 2.12 7.65
N GLY A 34 -16.47 0.88 7.94
CA GLY A 34 -16.91 -0.29 7.20
C GLY A 34 -17.82 -1.20 8.03
N LYS A 35 -18.12 -2.36 7.50
CA LYS A 35 -18.83 -3.43 8.20
C LYS A 35 -18.06 -4.74 8.06
N ASN A 36 -17.95 -5.47 9.17
CA ASN A 36 -17.41 -6.83 9.13
C ASN A 36 -18.44 -7.82 8.56
N ALA A 37 -18.05 -9.08 8.43
CA ALA A 37 -18.91 -10.14 7.94
C ALA A 37 -20.17 -10.37 8.79
N MET A 38 -20.16 -9.95 10.06
CA MET A 38 -21.29 -10.01 10.98
C MET A 38 -22.20 -8.77 10.91
N GLY A 39 -21.83 -7.76 10.09
CA GLY A 39 -22.59 -6.53 9.92
C GLY A 39 -22.30 -5.45 10.97
N GLU A 40 -21.35 -5.67 11.87
CA GLU A 40 -20.94 -4.71 12.88
C GLU A 40 -20.08 -3.60 12.26
N ALA A 41 -20.23 -2.38 12.76
CA ALA A 41 -19.42 -1.26 12.32
C ALA A 41 -17.98 -1.41 12.80
N ILE A 42 -17.04 -1.31 11.87
CA ILE A 42 -15.61 -1.38 12.14
C ILE A 42 -14.90 -0.15 11.54
N ASP A 43 -13.79 0.21 12.15
CA ASP A 43 -12.89 1.21 11.59
C ASP A 43 -11.83 0.53 10.74
N ILE A 44 -11.75 0.92 9.46
CA ILE A 44 -10.79 0.38 8.50
C ILE A 44 -9.76 1.47 8.20
N VAL A 45 -8.49 1.13 8.33
CA VAL A 45 -7.37 2.04 8.09
C VAL A 45 -7.20 2.28 6.59
N ILE A 46 -7.23 3.54 6.19
CA ILE A 46 -7.01 3.97 4.80
C ILE A 46 -5.75 4.83 4.63
N SER A 47 -5.00 5.04 5.69
CA SER A 47 -3.67 5.64 5.62
C SER A 47 -2.62 4.58 5.28
N ARG A 48 -1.62 4.95 4.46
CA ARG A 48 -0.60 3.99 4.00
C ARG A 48 0.63 3.96 4.89
N GLN A 49 0.80 4.96 5.75
CA GLN A 49 2.00 5.12 6.57
C GLN A 49 1.65 5.52 8.01
N SER A 50 0.59 4.93 8.54
CA SER A 50 0.28 5.07 9.96
C SER A 50 1.15 4.17 10.80
N GLU A 51 1.56 4.70 11.91
CA GLU A 51 2.30 4.00 12.96
C GLU A 51 1.60 4.23 14.28
N PHE A 52 1.49 3.20 15.10
CA PHE A 52 1.00 3.36 16.45
C PHE A 52 2.10 3.08 17.47
N ARG A 53 1.98 3.77 18.61
CA ARG A 53 2.86 3.62 19.76
C ARG A 53 2.04 3.36 21.01
N ILE A 54 2.57 2.54 21.90
CA ILE A 54 2.06 2.38 23.25
C ILE A 54 3.01 3.14 24.17
N VAL A 55 2.48 4.14 24.85
CA VAL A 55 3.23 5.06 25.71
C VAL A 55 2.82 4.84 27.15
N ASP A 56 3.79 4.73 28.06
CA ASP A 56 3.52 4.71 29.49
C ASP A 56 2.99 6.09 29.95
N PRO A 57 1.76 6.17 30.47
CA PRO A 57 1.14 7.45 30.83
C PRO A 57 1.83 8.18 31.99
N LYS A 58 2.73 7.52 32.72
CA LYS A 58 3.44 8.13 33.86
C LYS A 58 4.83 8.65 33.47
N THR A 59 5.52 7.93 32.61
CA THR A 59 6.92 8.23 32.24
C THR A 59 7.05 8.84 30.87
N GLU A 60 5.98 8.83 30.05
CA GLU A 60 5.95 9.24 28.64
C GLU A 60 6.96 8.47 27.77
N ILE A 61 7.38 7.28 28.23
CA ILE A 61 8.30 6.40 27.50
C ILE A 61 7.51 5.55 26.53
N VAL A 62 7.97 5.47 25.29
CA VAL A 62 7.42 4.58 24.26
C VAL A 62 7.82 3.14 24.59
N LEU A 63 6.84 2.30 24.89
CA LEU A 63 7.02 0.90 25.25
C LEU A 63 7.02 -0.02 24.03
N TYR A 64 6.26 0.34 23.01
CA TYR A 64 6.10 -0.45 21.77
C TYR A 64 5.72 0.44 20.61
N THR A 65 6.23 0.13 19.44
CA THR A 65 5.92 0.81 18.18
C THR A 65 5.66 -0.24 17.11
N HIS A 66 4.64 -0.02 16.27
CA HIS A 66 4.35 -0.89 15.14
C HIS A 66 3.66 -0.12 14.01
N ASN A 67 3.94 -0.50 12.76
CA ASN A 67 3.26 0.05 11.60
C ASN A 67 1.81 -0.46 11.54
N LEU A 68 0.89 0.43 11.20
CA LEU A 68 -0.51 0.12 11.03
C LEU A 68 -0.81 -0.08 9.53
N PRO A 69 -1.02 -1.33 9.07
CA PRO A 69 -1.19 -1.61 7.65
C PRO A 69 -2.44 -0.97 7.06
N TYR A 70 -2.36 -0.52 5.80
CA TYR A 70 -3.54 -0.13 5.03
C TYR A 70 -4.51 -1.31 4.89
N GLY A 71 -5.80 -1.06 5.09
CA GLY A 71 -6.84 -2.08 5.08
C GLY A 71 -6.99 -2.86 6.38
N ALA A 72 -6.19 -2.55 7.42
CA ALA A 72 -6.35 -3.17 8.73
C ALA A 72 -7.64 -2.70 9.40
N THR A 73 -8.29 -3.63 10.11
CA THR A 73 -9.37 -3.31 11.05
C THR A 73 -8.77 -2.82 12.35
N LEU A 74 -9.15 -1.63 12.77
CA LEU A 74 -8.72 -1.03 14.03
C LEU A 74 -9.80 -1.24 15.09
N PHE A 75 -9.41 -1.82 16.23
CA PHE A 75 -10.32 -2.10 17.35
C PHE A 75 -10.26 -1.06 18.46
N MET A 76 -9.22 -0.24 18.49
CA MET A 76 -9.01 0.77 19.51
C MET A 76 -8.78 2.14 18.90
N ALA A 77 -9.37 3.16 19.50
CA ALA A 77 -9.21 4.54 19.04
C ALA A 77 -7.86 5.13 19.46
N ASP A 78 -7.41 6.16 18.75
CA ASP A 78 -6.28 6.98 19.18
C ASP A 78 -6.56 7.60 20.57
N GLY A 79 -5.56 7.59 21.45
CA GLY A 79 -5.66 8.04 22.84
C GLY A 79 -6.30 7.03 23.81
N ALA A 80 -6.72 5.84 23.36
CA ALA A 80 -7.31 4.83 24.22
C ALA A 80 -6.31 4.23 25.21
N GLU A 81 -6.80 3.85 26.38
CA GLU A 81 -6.02 3.04 27.33
C GLU A 81 -5.98 1.57 26.86
N VAL A 82 -4.79 1.04 26.73
CA VAL A 82 -4.52 -0.33 26.28
C VAL A 82 -4.07 -1.15 27.45
N LYS A 83 -4.62 -2.35 27.61
CA LYS A 83 -4.19 -3.36 28.58
C LYS A 83 -3.46 -4.49 27.86
N LYS A 84 -2.66 -5.21 28.62
CA LYS A 84 -2.01 -6.42 28.13
C LYS A 84 -3.06 -7.45 27.70
N GLY A 85 -2.98 -7.90 26.44
CA GLY A 85 -3.92 -8.84 25.85
C GLY A 85 -4.99 -8.19 24.96
N ASP A 86 -5.11 -6.87 24.94
CA ASP A 86 -6.06 -6.18 24.06
C ASP A 86 -5.61 -6.28 22.61
N MET A 87 -6.56 -6.57 21.72
CA MET A 87 -6.34 -6.57 20.29
C MET A 87 -6.39 -5.13 19.76
N ILE A 88 -5.33 -4.68 19.12
CA ILE A 88 -5.21 -3.31 18.59
C ILE A 88 -5.70 -3.27 17.16
N CYS A 89 -5.17 -4.15 16.30
CA CYS A 89 -5.56 -4.22 14.89
C CYS A 89 -5.41 -5.65 14.34
N GLU A 90 -6.08 -5.89 13.21
CA GLU A 90 -6.04 -7.14 12.46
C GLU A 90 -6.06 -6.84 10.96
N TRP A 91 -5.33 -7.63 10.15
CA TRP A 91 -5.30 -7.48 8.69
C TRP A 91 -5.14 -8.81 7.95
N ASP A 92 -5.45 -8.81 6.66
CA ASP A 92 -5.15 -9.92 5.76
C ASP A 92 -3.69 -9.82 5.27
N PRO A 93 -2.82 -10.75 5.65
CA PRO A 93 -1.42 -10.73 5.21
C PRO A 93 -1.26 -11.21 3.77
N TYR A 94 -2.22 -11.96 3.23
CA TYR A 94 -2.14 -12.62 1.91
C TYR A 94 -2.60 -11.71 0.78
N ASN A 95 -3.45 -10.73 1.08
CA ASN A 95 -3.97 -9.80 0.09
C ASN A 95 -3.71 -8.35 0.52
N ALA A 96 -3.15 -7.56 -0.38
CA ALA A 96 -3.30 -6.12 -0.30
C ALA A 96 -4.67 -5.75 -0.88
N VAL A 97 -5.32 -4.73 -0.34
CA VAL A 97 -6.63 -4.29 -0.80
C VAL A 97 -6.60 -2.83 -1.22
N ILE A 98 -7.52 -2.41 -2.10
CA ILE A 98 -7.89 -1.01 -2.26
C ILE A 98 -9.36 -0.88 -1.87
N ILE A 99 -9.64 0.06 -0.97
CA ILE A 99 -10.91 0.24 -0.29
C ILE A 99 -11.50 1.57 -0.73
N SER A 100 -12.81 1.62 -0.94
CA SER A 100 -13.49 2.87 -1.25
C SER A 100 -13.57 3.78 -0.02
N GLU A 101 -13.12 5.01 -0.18
CA GLU A 101 -13.23 6.05 0.85
C GLU A 101 -14.62 6.71 0.84
N TYR A 102 -15.33 6.60 -0.27
CA TYR A 102 -16.61 7.30 -0.49
C TYR A 102 -17.71 6.33 -0.88
N GLU A 103 -18.96 6.71 -0.57
CA GLU A 103 -20.12 6.03 -1.12
C GLU A 103 -20.46 6.56 -2.51
N GLY A 104 -20.93 5.70 -3.38
CA GLY A 104 -21.32 6.07 -4.73
C GLY A 104 -21.56 4.88 -5.62
N ARG A 105 -21.29 5.05 -6.90
CA ARG A 105 -21.37 4.01 -7.91
C ARG A 105 -19.99 3.82 -8.53
N ALA A 106 -19.50 2.59 -8.58
CA ALA A 106 -18.26 2.24 -9.25
C ALA A 106 -18.46 2.27 -10.76
N VAL A 107 -17.66 3.03 -11.48
CA VAL A 107 -17.66 3.10 -12.95
C VAL A 107 -16.30 2.70 -13.46
N TYR A 108 -16.28 1.75 -14.39
CA TYR A 108 -15.07 1.26 -15.02
C TYR A 108 -14.58 2.22 -16.11
N GLU A 109 -13.31 2.54 -16.11
CA GLU A 109 -12.66 3.25 -17.19
C GLU A 109 -11.42 2.47 -17.65
N ASN A 110 -11.31 2.26 -18.97
CA ASN A 110 -10.22 1.49 -19.59
C ASN A 110 -10.08 0.04 -19.05
N ILE A 111 -11.13 -0.54 -18.50
CA ILE A 111 -11.16 -1.95 -18.11
C ILE A 111 -11.75 -2.73 -19.29
N ILE A 112 -10.89 -3.23 -20.17
CA ILE A 112 -11.24 -3.86 -21.45
C ILE A 112 -10.71 -5.29 -21.45
N GLU A 113 -11.63 -6.24 -21.70
CA GLU A 113 -11.29 -7.67 -21.76
C GLU A 113 -10.26 -7.97 -22.86
N GLY A 114 -9.27 -8.78 -22.52
CA GLY A 114 -8.16 -9.14 -23.42
C GLY A 114 -7.14 -8.03 -23.67
N VAL A 115 -7.36 -6.81 -23.16
CA VAL A 115 -6.43 -5.67 -23.29
C VAL A 115 -5.85 -5.27 -21.94
N THR A 116 -6.70 -4.96 -20.97
CA THR A 116 -6.29 -4.49 -19.63
C THR A 116 -6.67 -5.46 -18.52
N TYR A 117 -7.59 -6.40 -18.78
CA TYR A 117 -7.88 -7.49 -17.87
C TYR A 117 -8.17 -8.79 -18.64
N ARG A 118 -8.07 -9.91 -17.92
CA ARG A 118 -8.55 -11.23 -18.34
C ARG A 118 -9.41 -11.83 -17.26
N ASP A 119 -10.38 -12.67 -17.66
CA ASP A 119 -11.11 -13.48 -16.71
C ASP A 119 -10.27 -14.72 -16.36
N GLU A 120 -9.92 -14.88 -15.10
CA GLU A 120 -9.28 -16.07 -14.56
C GLU A 120 -10.32 -16.85 -13.74
N ARG A 121 -10.34 -18.15 -13.91
CA ARG A 121 -11.17 -19.01 -13.10
C ARG A 121 -10.35 -19.50 -11.92
N ASP A 122 -10.78 -19.16 -10.71
CA ASP A 122 -10.22 -19.74 -9.50
C ASP A 122 -10.56 -21.23 -9.43
N GLU A 123 -9.54 -22.07 -9.44
CA GLU A 123 -9.71 -23.53 -9.41
C GLU A 123 -10.30 -24.04 -8.08
N GLN A 124 -10.14 -23.30 -6.99
CA GLN A 124 -10.61 -23.67 -5.66
C GLN A 124 -12.07 -23.29 -5.44
N THR A 125 -12.46 -22.08 -5.86
CA THR A 125 -13.82 -21.56 -5.66
C THR A 125 -14.71 -21.77 -6.87
N GLY A 126 -14.14 -22.01 -8.06
CA GLY A 126 -14.85 -22.15 -9.34
C GLY A 126 -15.43 -20.83 -9.87
N LEU A 127 -15.17 -19.71 -9.19
CA LEU A 127 -15.64 -18.39 -9.58
C LEU A 127 -14.67 -17.78 -10.61
N SER A 128 -15.23 -17.00 -11.55
CA SER A 128 -14.42 -16.19 -12.49
C SER A 128 -14.14 -14.85 -11.86
N GLU A 129 -12.88 -14.48 -11.80
CA GLU A 129 -12.39 -13.20 -11.29
C GLU A 129 -11.73 -12.41 -12.42
N LYS A 130 -11.93 -11.10 -12.43
CA LYS A 130 -11.28 -10.19 -13.37
C LYS A 130 -9.91 -9.82 -12.87
N VAL A 131 -8.87 -10.29 -13.55
CA VAL A 131 -7.48 -10.02 -13.18
C VAL A 131 -6.89 -8.99 -14.14
N VAL A 132 -6.38 -7.90 -13.59
CA VAL A 132 -5.73 -6.84 -14.36
C VAL A 132 -4.42 -7.35 -14.94
N THR A 133 -4.25 -7.19 -16.25
CA THR A 133 -3.04 -7.60 -16.98
C THR A 133 -2.28 -6.39 -17.48
N GLU A 134 -0.99 -6.58 -17.76
CA GLU A 134 -0.21 -5.53 -18.37
C GLU A 134 -0.74 -5.22 -19.78
N SER A 135 -1.19 -3.98 -19.97
CA SER A 135 -1.67 -3.54 -21.29
C SER A 135 -0.50 -3.29 -22.25
N LYS A 136 -0.62 -3.79 -23.46
CA LYS A 136 0.30 -3.44 -24.56
C LYS A 136 0.17 -1.97 -24.96
N ASP A 137 -1.00 -1.39 -24.77
CA ASP A 137 -1.28 0.03 -24.98
C ASP A 137 -1.10 0.80 -23.67
N LYS A 138 0.07 1.42 -23.51
CA LYS A 138 0.45 2.19 -22.32
C LYS A 138 -0.42 3.44 -22.08
N THR A 139 -1.29 3.80 -23.02
CA THR A 139 -2.24 4.92 -22.85
C THR A 139 -3.52 4.50 -22.13
N LYS A 140 -3.80 3.19 -22.05
CA LYS A 140 -4.99 2.63 -21.42
C LYS A 140 -4.67 2.11 -20.04
N ASN A 141 -4.72 3.00 -19.05
CA ASN A 141 -4.60 2.61 -17.65
C ASN A 141 -5.99 2.22 -17.12
N PRO A 142 -6.17 1.02 -16.58
CA PRO A 142 -7.44 0.62 -15.97
C PRO A 142 -7.67 1.37 -14.67
N VAL A 143 -8.88 1.91 -14.51
CA VAL A 143 -9.28 2.75 -13.40
C VAL A 143 -10.70 2.41 -12.96
N ILE A 144 -10.96 2.48 -11.66
CA ILE A 144 -12.31 2.52 -11.09
C ILE A 144 -12.57 3.93 -10.58
N LYS A 145 -13.64 4.56 -11.07
CA LYS A 145 -14.13 5.85 -10.60
C LYS A 145 -15.31 5.65 -9.67
N ILE A 146 -15.34 6.38 -8.58
CA ILE A 146 -16.52 6.45 -7.71
C ILE A 146 -17.27 7.73 -8.07
N VAL A 147 -18.52 7.55 -8.45
CA VAL A 147 -19.41 8.63 -8.90
C VAL A 147 -20.55 8.80 -7.89
N ASN A 148 -20.81 10.03 -7.45
CA ASN A 148 -21.90 10.32 -6.54
C ASN A 148 -23.28 10.22 -7.22
N LYS A 149 -24.36 10.50 -6.48
CA LYS A 149 -25.73 10.44 -7.00
C LYS A 149 -26.02 11.51 -8.06
N GLU A 150 -25.20 12.56 -8.10
CA GLU A 150 -25.31 13.69 -9.03
C GLU A 150 -24.54 13.44 -10.33
N GLY A 151 -23.79 12.34 -10.41
CA GLY A 151 -23.00 11.97 -11.58
C GLY A 151 -21.59 12.55 -11.59
N GLU A 152 -21.16 13.17 -10.50
CA GLU A 152 -19.83 13.74 -10.38
C GLU A 152 -18.81 12.68 -9.88
N GLU A 153 -17.62 12.74 -10.44
CA GLU A 153 -16.49 11.90 -10.02
C GLU A 153 -15.95 12.40 -8.67
N VAL A 154 -16.06 11.56 -7.64
CA VAL A 154 -15.60 11.86 -6.27
C VAL A 154 -14.18 11.41 -6.06
N LYS A 155 -13.86 10.20 -6.54
CA LYS A 155 -12.53 9.59 -6.38
C LYS A 155 -12.24 8.63 -7.53
N GLN A 156 -10.97 8.55 -7.88
CA GLN A 156 -10.44 7.65 -8.90
C GLN A 156 -9.38 6.72 -8.29
N TYR A 157 -9.48 5.44 -8.60
CA TYR A 157 -8.54 4.42 -8.14
C TYR A 157 -7.85 3.76 -9.32
N ASN A 158 -6.52 3.88 -9.41
CA ASN A 158 -5.73 3.19 -10.42
C ASN A 158 -5.59 1.71 -10.05
N LEU A 159 -5.75 0.83 -11.02
CA LEU A 159 -5.66 -0.60 -10.81
C LEU A 159 -4.26 -1.10 -11.18
N PRO A 160 -3.52 -1.64 -10.21
CA PRO A 160 -2.23 -2.25 -10.50
C PRO A 160 -2.37 -3.57 -11.26
N VAL A 161 -1.31 -3.96 -11.94
CA VAL A 161 -1.22 -5.29 -12.59
C VAL A 161 -1.35 -6.39 -11.53
N SER A 162 -1.97 -7.51 -11.90
CA SER A 162 -2.31 -8.63 -11.02
C SER A 162 -3.37 -8.31 -9.95
N ALA A 163 -4.04 -7.16 -10.03
CA ALA A 163 -5.17 -6.86 -9.15
C ALA A 163 -6.43 -7.64 -9.57
N HIS A 164 -7.08 -8.24 -8.61
CA HIS A 164 -8.38 -8.90 -8.76
C HIS A 164 -9.49 -7.90 -8.50
N VAL A 165 -10.32 -7.64 -9.50
CA VAL A 165 -11.42 -6.67 -9.39
C VAL A 165 -12.61 -7.35 -8.71
N VAL A 166 -12.98 -6.88 -7.52
CA VAL A 166 -14.05 -7.46 -6.70
C VAL A 166 -15.42 -6.87 -7.05
N VAL A 167 -15.47 -5.57 -7.30
CA VAL A 167 -16.72 -4.85 -7.59
C VAL A 167 -17.10 -4.99 -9.05
N LYS A 168 -18.39 -4.95 -9.34
CA LYS A 168 -18.92 -4.94 -10.72
C LYS A 168 -19.06 -3.53 -11.23
N ASP A 169 -18.99 -3.37 -12.57
CA ASP A 169 -19.30 -2.08 -13.19
C ASP A 169 -20.71 -1.61 -12.84
N ASN A 170 -20.84 -0.33 -12.56
CA ASN A 170 -22.07 0.33 -12.12
C ASN A 170 -22.65 -0.17 -10.77
N ALA A 171 -21.90 -0.95 -9.98
CA ALA A 171 -22.33 -1.38 -8.66
C ALA A 171 -22.40 -0.22 -7.68
N LYS A 172 -23.36 -0.28 -6.76
CA LYS A 172 -23.43 0.65 -5.61
C LYS A 172 -22.35 0.26 -4.60
N ILE A 173 -21.54 1.23 -4.23
CA ILE A 173 -20.40 1.07 -3.32
C ILE A 173 -20.67 1.93 -2.08
N LYS A 174 -20.30 1.41 -0.93
CA LYS A 174 -20.27 2.13 0.35
C LYS A 174 -18.83 2.44 0.72
N ALA A 175 -18.65 3.43 1.57
CA ALA A 175 -17.36 3.66 2.20
C ALA A 175 -16.96 2.40 2.99
N GLY A 176 -15.70 1.95 2.86
CA GLY A 176 -15.19 0.73 3.46
C GLY A 176 -15.32 -0.53 2.58
N ASP A 177 -16.01 -0.48 1.45
CA ASP A 177 -16.10 -1.62 0.53
C ASP A 177 -14.76 -1.85 -0.19
N ILE A 178 -14.38 -3.12 -0.31
CA ILE A 178 -13.17 -3.52 -1.04
C ILE A 178 -13.47 -3.45 -2.54
N LEU A 179 -12.69 -2.64 -3.26
CA LEU A 179 -12.78 -2.48 -4.72
C LEU A 179 -11.97 -3.55 -5.44
N ILE A 180 -10.75 -3.77 -4.98
CA ILE A 180 -9.82 -4.75 -5.55
C ILE A 180 -9.03 -5.46 -4.45
N LYS A 181 -8.57 -6.67 -4.78
CA LYS A 181 -7.61 -7.44 -4.00
C LYS A 181 -6.36 -7.68 -4.83
N ILE A 182 -5.21 -7.55 -4.23
CA ILE A 182 -3.93 -7.81 -4.86
C ILE A 182 -3.27 -8.93 -4.07
N PRO A 183 -3.23 -10.17 -4.59
CA PRO A 183 -2.57 -11.26 -3.91
C PRO A 183 -1.10 -10.92 -3.64
N ARG A 184 -0.69 -10.99 -2.38
CA ARG A 184 0.73 -10.93 -2.03
C ARG A 184 1.29 -12.31 -2.23
N ALA A 185 2.27 -12.45 -3.10
CA ALA A 185 3.02 -13.70 -3.20
C ALA A 185 3.82 -13.88 -1.92
N VAL A 186 3.28 -14.65 -0.98
CA VAL A 186 4.02 -15.07 0.21
C VAL A 186 5.16 -15.97 -0.27
N GLY A 187 6.38 -15.45 -0.28
CA GLY A 187 7.57 -16.17 -0.70
C GLY A 187 7.89 -16.16 -2.20
N LYS A 188 7.09 -15.47 -3.03
CA LYS A 188 7.49 -15.15 -4.41
C LYS A 188 7.37 -13.64 -4.58
N SER A 189 8.48 -12.94 -4.64
CA SER A 189 8.53 -11.55 -5.10
C SER A 189 7.96 -11.52 -6.51
N GLY A 190 6.67 -11.12 -6.60
CA GLY A 190 6.01 -10.90 -7.87
C GLY A 190 6.56 -9.63 -8.51
N GLY A 191 7.17 -9.79 -9.65
CA GLY A 191 7.82 -8.73 -10.41
C GLY A 191 9.33 -8.82 -10.25
N ASP A 192 10.02 -8.76 -11.34
CA ASP A 192 11.44 -8.82 -11.64
C ASP A 192 12.37 -8.03 -10.66
N ILE A 193 12.15 -8.23 -9.35
CA ILE A 193 13.05 -7.77 -8.29
C ILE A 193 14.11 -8.84 -8.20
N THR A 194 15.32 -8.51 -8.60
CA THR A 194 16.49 -9.35 -8.42
C THR A 194 16.58 -9.72 -6.94
N GLY A 195 16.24 -10.96 -6.59
CA GLY A 195 16.30 -11.48 -5.24
C GLY A 195 17.56 -12.32 -5.03
N GLY A 196 17.83 -12.71 -3.80
CA GLY A 196 18.95 -13.56 -3.44
C GLY A 196 20.32 -12.91 -3.64
N LEU A 197 21.32 -13.71 -4.01
CA LEU A 197 22.70 -13.27 -4.12
C LEU A 197 22.93 -12.06 -5.02
N PRO A 198 22.32 -11.92 -6.21
CA PRO A 198 22.47 -10.73 -7.04
C PRO A 198 22.00 -9.45 -6.33
N ARG A 199 20.90 -9.50 -5.60
CA ARG A 199 20.40 -8.34 -4.85
C ARG A 199 21.31 -7.94 -3.70
N VAL A 200 21.81 -8.92 -2.97
CA VAL A 200 22.79 -8.71 -1.89
C VAL A 200 24.05 -8.03 -2.43
N THR A 201 24.54 -8.47 -3.60
CA THR A 201 25.70 -7.88 -4.26
C THR A 201 25.43 -6.43 -4.68
N GLU A 202 24.25 -6.16 -5.27
CA GLU A 202 23.83 -4.78 -5.62
C GLU A 202 23.83 -3.86 -4.39
N LEU A 203 23.30 -4.33 -3.27
CA LEU A 203 23.22 -3.55 -2.03
C LEU A 203 24.61 -3.24 -1.44
N PHE A 204 25.47 -4.25 -1.32
CA PHE A 204 26.81 -4.06 -0.74
C PHE A 204 27.76 -3.29 -1.66
N GLU A 205 27.59 -3.38 -2.97
CA GLU A 205 28.36 -2.58 -3.93
C GLU A 205 27.74 -1.20 -4.20
N ALA A 206 26.58 -0.90 -3.59
CA ALA A 206 25.80 0.32 -3.81
C ALA A 206 25.52 0.60 -5.30
N ARG A 207 25.30 -0.45 -6.09
CA ARG A 207 24.95 -0.35 -7.51
C ARG A 207 23.51 0.14 -7.65
N ASN A 208 23.26 0.89 -8.71
CA ASN A 208 21.87 1.21 -9.08
C ASN A 208 21.18 -0.03 -9.61
N PRO A 209 19.99 -0.38 -9.10
CA PRO A 209 19.23 -1.51 -9.63
C PRO A 209 18.83 -1.25 -11.09
N SER A 210 18.61 -2.32 -11.83
CA SER A 210 18.16 -2.24 -13.23
C SER A 210 16.80 -1.56 -13.37
N ASN A 211 15.97 -1.68 -12.33
CA ASN A 211 14.63 -1.09 -12.24
C ASN A 211 14.47 -0.26 -10.96
N PRO A 212 15.06 0.98 -10.88
CA PRO A 212 14.98 1.78 -9.68
C PRO A 212 13.57 2.34 -9.47
N ALA A 213 13.06 2.27 -8.25
CA ALA A 213 11.82 2.94 -7.87
C ALA A 213 12.04 4.47 -7.87
N ILE A 214 10.98 5.21 -8.18
CA ILE A 214 10.96 6.66 -7.94
C ILE A 214 10.51 6.88 -6.51
N VAL A 215 11.28 7.62 -5.73
CA VAL A 215 11.12 7.81 -4.30
C VAL A 215 10.77 9.26 -3.99
N SER A 216 9.88 9.50 -3.02
CA SER A 216 9.57 10.85 -2.57
C SER A 216 10.73 11.43 -1.76
N GLU A 217 11.13 12.68 -2.06
CA GLU A 217 12.15 13.40 -1.32
C GLU A 217 11.58 14.17 -0.12
N ILE A 218 10.27 14.41 -0.10
CA ILE A 218 9.59 15.19 0.95
C ILE A 218 8.36 14.45 1.46
N ASP A 219 7.96 14.79 2.67
CA ASP A 219 6.66 14.37 3.22
C ASP A 219 5.54 15.19 2.60
N GLY A 220 4.44 14.57 2.22
CA GLY A 220 3.32 15.33 1.70
C GLY A 220 2.20 14.51 1.09
N GLU A 221 1.20 15.21 0.61
CA GLU A 221 0.04 14.65 -0.05
C GLU A 221 0.28 14.48 -1.54
N VAL A 222 -0.10 13.32 -2.06
CA VAL A 222 0.04 12.94 -3.47
C VAL A 222 -1.09 13.55 -4.28
N SER A 223 -0.74 14.19 -5.39
CA SER A 223 -1.69 14.55 -6.45
C SER A 223 -1.11 14.20 -7.82
N PHE A 224 -1.99 13.85 -8.76
CA PHE A 224 -1.57 13.51 -10.11
C PHE A 224 -1.69 14.72 -11.05
N GLY A 225 -0.60 15.02 -11.73
CA GLY A 225 -0.56 16.02 -12.78
C GLY A 225 -0.87 15.43 -14.17
N LYS A 226 -0.57 16.22 -15.19
CA LYS A 226 -0.81 15.86 -16.59
C LYS A 226 0.19 14.82 -17.09
N ILE A 227 -0.25 14.00 -18.04
CA ILE A 227 0.66 13.12 -18.78
C ILE A 227 1.44 13.97 -19.79
N LYS A 228 2.78 13.94 -19.68
CA LYS A 228 3.69 14.67 -20.56
C LYS A 228 4.71 13.72 -21.19
N ARG A 229 4.75 13.65 -22.50
CA ARG A 229 5.74 12.85 -23.27
C ARG A 229 5.90 11.40 -22.78
N GLY A 230 4.78 10.70 -22.51
CA GLY A 230 4.81 9.32 -22.05
C GLY A 230 5.17 9.13 -20.56
N ASN A 231 5.22 10.22 -19.79
CA ASN A 231 5.41 10.19 -18.34
C ASN A 231 4.18 10.76 -17.65
N ARG A 232 3.79 10.17 -16.53
CA ARG A 232 2.78 10.73 -15.63
C ARG A 232 3.48 11.62 -14.60
N GLU A 233 2.96 12.81 -14.40
CA GLU A 233 3.45 13.71 -13.36
C GLU A 233 2.79 13.35 -12.02
N ILE A 234 3.60 13.13 -10.98
CA ILE A 234 3.16 13.01 -9.60
C ILE A 234 3.66 14.22 -8.85
N ILE A 235 2.80 14.87 -8.11
CA ILE A 235 3.10 16.07 -7.34
C ILE A 235 2.92 15.71 -5.86
N ILE A 236 3.95 15.94 -5.06
CA ILE A 236 3.90 15.81 -3.62
C ILE A 236 3.86 17.21 -3.02
N THR A 237 2.84 17.50 -2.23
CA THR A 237 2.65 18.80 -1.57
C THR A 237 2.82 18.65 -0.07
N SER A 238 3.84 19.27 0.48
CA SER A 238 4.09 19.29 1.94
C SER A 238 3.02 20.09 2.68
N LYS A 239 2.84 19.82 3.97
CA LYS A 239 2.00 20.62 4.89
C LYS A 239 2.44 22.10 4.96
N GLN A 240 3.70 22.39 4.61
CA GLN A 240 4.26 23.76 4.57
C GLN A 240 4.03 24.47 3.24
N GLY A 241 3.49 23.77 2.23
CA GLY A 241 3.22 24.29 0.90
C GLY A 241 4.33 24.06 -0.12
N ASP A 242 5.43 23.40 0.25
CA ASP A 242 6.46 23.00 -0.68
C ASP A 242 5.93 21.92 -1.63
N MET A 243 6.27 22.04 -2.91
CA MET A 243 5.84 21.08 -3.93
C MET A 243 7.04 20.48 -4.65
N LYS A 244 7.06 19.15 -4.72
CA LYS A 244 8.00 18.39 -5.58
C LYS A 244 7.23 17.65 -6.66
N ARG A 245 7.81 17.63 -7.87
CA ARG A 245 7.21 17.00 -9.05
C ARG A 245 8.10 15.87 -9.53
N TYR A 246 7.48 14.72 -9.73
CA TYR A 246 8.14 13.51 -10.21
C TYR A 246 7.52 13.08 -11.52
N LEU A 247 8.35 12.72 -12.49
CA LEU A 247 7.90 12.21 -13.80
C LEU A 247 8.09 10.69 -13.81
N VAL A 248 7.00 9.98 -13.71
CA VAL A 248 6.97 8.51 -13.72
C VAL A 248 6.63 8.03 -15.13
N PRO A 249 7.50 7.26 -15.80
CA PRO A 249 7.18 6.66 -17.09
C PRO A 249 5.90 5.82 -17.03
N LEU A 250 5.05 5.89 -18.06
CA LEU A 250 3.81 5.09 -18.14
C LEU A 250 4.07 3.57 -18.16
N SER A 251 5.31 3.16 -18.43
CA SER A 251 5.74 1.77 -18.33
C SER A 251 5.92 1.30 -16.88
N ARG A 252 5.98 2.23 -15.93
CA ARG A 252 6.09 1.96 -14.51
C ARG A 252 4.73 1.90 -13.83
N GLN A 253 4.56 0.97 -12.94
CA GLN A 253 3.38 0.91 -12.12
C GLN A 253 3.47 1.93 -10.98
N ILE A 254 2.44 2.76 -10.85
CA ILE A 254 2.31 3.71 -9.75
C ILE A 254 1.65 2.98 -8.58
N ILE A 255 2.27 3.03 -7.41
CA ILE A 255 1.80 2.32 -6.21
C ILE A 255 1.04 3.22 -5.22
N VAL A 256 1.04 4.53 -5.46
CA VAL A 256 0.32 5.52 -4.65
C VAL A 256 -0.98 5.94 -5.33
N GLN A 257 -1.93 6.45 -4.55
CA GLN A 257 -3.21 6.95 -5.03
C GLN A 257 -3.32 8.47 -4.82
N GLU A 258 -4.30 9.08 -5.47
CA GLU A 258 -4.64 10.50 -5.26
C GLU A 258 -4.98 10.75 -3.79
N ASN A 259 -4.47 11.84 -3.21
CA ASN A 259 -4.63 12.24 -1.81
C ASN A 259 -4.05 11.25 -0.78
N ASP A 260 -3.18 10.32 -1.20
CA ASP A 260 -2.38 9.55 -0.24
C ASP A 260 -1.34 10.47 0.41
N TYR A 261 -1.10 10.31 1.70
CA TYR A 261 0.03 10.95 2.38
C TYR A 261 1.24 10.03 2.33
N VAL A 262 2.37 10.54 1.86
CA VAL A 262 3.64 9.82 1.78
C VAL A 262 4.71 10.50 2.60
N LYS A 263 5.61 9.73 3.18
CA LYS A 263 6.82 10.24 3.87
C LYS A 263 8.00 10.27 2.91
N ALA A 264 8.96 11.12 3.20
CA ALA A 264 10.26 11.13 2.52
C ALA A 264 10.88 9.71 2.57
N GLY A 265 11.42 9.25 1.44
CA GLY A 265 11.93 7.88 1.31
C GLY A 265 10.90 6.84 0.85
N SER A 266 9.61 7.21 0.76
CA SER A 266 8.57 6.28 0.29
C SER A 266 8.60 6.12 -1.22
N PRO A 267 8.45 4.88 -1.75
CA PRO A 267 8.38 4.65 -3.18
C PRO A 267 7.04 5.12 -3.75
N LEU A 268 7.09 5.80 -4.89
CA LEU A 268 5.94 6.26 -5.67
C LEU A 268 5.62 5.31 -6.83
N SER A 269 6.63 4.58 -7.30
CA SER A 269 6.49 3.59 -8.36
C SER A 269 7.08 2.25 -7.95
N ASP A 270 6.73 1.21 -8.69
CA ASP A 270 7.37 -0.10 -8.61
C ASP A 270 8.87 -0.03 -8.86
N GLY A 271 9.60 -1.04 -8.42
CA GLY A 271 11.05 -1.14 -8.55
C GLY A 271 11.76 -1.22 -7.20
N ALA A 272 13.08 -1.33 -7.25
CA ALA A 272 13.92 -1.41 -6.07
C ALA A 272 14.39 -0.01 -5.64
N ILE A 273 14.30 0.30 -4.35
CA ILE A 273 14.82 1.56 -3.82
C ILE A 273 16.35 1.49 -3.82
N THR A 274 17.00 2.58 -4.25
CA THR A 274 18.47 2.63 -4.24
C THR A 274 18.98 3.03 -2.86
N PRO A 275 20.06 2.42 -2.35
CA PRO A 275 20.67 2.86 -1.09
C PRO A 275 21.09 4.33 -1.13
N SER A 276 21.49 4.82 -2.32
CA SER A 276 21.88 6.22 -2.53
C SER A 276 20.72 7.19 -2.30
N ASP A 277 19.50 6.83 -2.72
CA ASP A 277 18.31 7.67 -2.49
C ASP A 277 17.98 7.73 -1.00
N ILE A 278 18.01 6.59 -0.31
CA ILE A 278 17.80 6.55 1.14
C ILE A 278 18.85 7.37 1.89
N LEU A 279 20.12 7.28 1.47
CA LEU A 279 21.20 8.09 2.07
C LEU A 279 20.97 9.58 1.91
N ASN A 280 20.61 10.01 0.70
CA ASN A 280 20.41 11.41 0.37
C ASN A 280 19.17 12.01 1.04
N ILE A 281 18.11 11.22 1.18
CA ILE A 281 16.81 11.69 1.70
C ILE A 281 16.73 11.55 3.23
N LEU A 282 17.13 10.40 3.76
CA LEU A 282 16.91 10.03 5.17
C LEU A 282 18.18 9.96 6.01
N GLY A 283 19.35 10.03 5.35
CA GLY A 283 20.65 10.05 6.02
C GLY A 283 21.25 8.67 6.33
N PRO A 284 22.45 8.63 6.94
CA PRO A 284 23.27 7.42 7.06
C PRO A 284 22.67 6.35 7.99
N THR A 285 21.98 6.74 9.05
CA THR A 285 21.36 5.79 9.98
C THR A 285 20.26 4.99 9.30
N LYS A 286 19.41 5.66 8.51
CA LYS A 286 18.31 5.00 7.81
C LYS A 286 18.77 4.12 6.65
N VAL A 287 19.87 4.46 5.97
CA VAL A 287 20.41 3.55 4.95
C VAL A 287 21.02 2.29 5.55
N GLN A 288 21.61 2.37 6.74
CA GLN A 288 22.11 1.18 7.46
C GLN A 288 20.95 0.25 7.84
N GLU A 289 19.90 0.81 8.41
CA GLU A 289 18.67 0.12 8.77
C GLU A 289 18.03 -0.56 7.53
N TYR A 290 17.92 0.20 6.43
CA TYR A 290 17.40 -0.31 5.17
C TYR A 290 18.23 -1.50 4.62
N ILE A 291 19.57 -1.38 4.60
CA ILE A 291 20.44 -2.47 4.10
C ILE A 291 20.29 -3.72 4.97
N VAL A 292 20.24 -3.58 6.30
CA VAL A 292 20.05 -4.72 7.21
C VAL A 292 18.71 -5.40 6.97
N ASN A 293 17.63 -4.62 6.88
CA ASN A 293 16.29 -5.17 6.67
C ASN A 293 16.14 -5.84 5.30
N GLU A 294 16.80 -5.32 4.26
CA GLU A 294 16.71 -5.88 2.90
C GLU A 294 17.53 -7.17 2.75
N VAL A 295 18.54 -7.38 3.58
CA VAL A 295 19.40 -8.57 3.55
C VAL A 295 18.84 -9.72 4.39
N GLN A 296 18.03 -9.42 5.42
CA GLN A 296 17.33 -10.42 6.25
C GLN A 296 16.16 -11.05 5.51
#